data_54101c8650dce963f39fec9a9bf349f4
#
_entry.id   54101c8650dce963f39fec9a9bf349f4
#
_cell.length_a   1.000
_cell.length_b   1.000
_cell.length_c   1.000
_cell.angle_alpha   90.00
_cell.angle_beta   90.00
_cell.angle_gamma   90.00
#
_symmetry.space_group_name_H-M   'P 1'
#
loop_
_entity.id
_entity.type
_entity.pdbx_description
1 polymer ?
#
loop_
_entity_poly.entity_id
_entity_poly.type
_entity_poly.pdbx_seq_one_letter_code
_entity_poly.pdbx_strand_id
1 'polypeptide(L)'
;MSHSHSVDFKTAFTVEELPDSQVKISGELPFAELQSERDAAMVALGKDVEIDGFRKGHVPAPVLEKHLGEMNILTEMAERAIAHSYPHIVDEHKLEVIGQPQIEVKKIAPDNPLAFTATVAVLPKFDLPDYAAIANEVNQNRPNDKVTEDELVEQIKDVQKRRAA
;
A
#
# COMPACT_ATOMS: atom_id res chain seq x y z
N MET A 1 12.48 -14.74 -15.51
CA MET A 1 13.65 -15.29 -14.80
C MET A 1 13.39 -15.07 -13.32
N SER A 2 13.35 -16.14 -12.53
CA SER A 2 13.08 -16.07 -11.10
C SER A 2 14.36 -15.59 -10.41
N HIS A 3 14.38 -14.33 -9.96
CA HIS A 3 15.45 -13.85 -9.09
C HIS A 3 15.25 -14.51 -7.72
N SER A 4 16.16 -15.41 -7.35
CA SER A 4 16.17 -15.91 -5.97
C SER A 4 16.76 -14.82 -5.08
N HIS A 5 15.89 -14.11 -4.35
CA HIS A 5 16.35 -13.19 -3.33
C HIS A 5 17.10 -13.97 -2.25
N SER A 6 18.29 -13.50 -1.90
CA SER A 6 19.12 -14.07 -0.83
C SER A 6 18.72 -13.50 0.55
N VAL A 7 17.71 -12.63 0.60
CA VAL A 7 17.31 -11.89 1.79
C VAL A 7 16.04 -12.49 2.37
N ASP A 8 16.07 -12.76 3.67
CA ASP A 8 14.87 -13.06 4.45
C ASP A 8 14.19 -11.74 4.85
N PHE A 9 13.22 -11.33 4.02
CA PHE A 9 12.50 -10.05 4.20
C PHE A 9 11.74 -9.98 5.52
N LYS A 10 11.37 -11.12 6.10
CA LYS A 10 10.65 -11.15 7.37
C LYS A 10 11.50 -10.72 8.56
N THR A 11 12.79 -11.05 8.54
CA THR A 11 13.72 -10.70 9.62
C THR A 11 14.45 -9.38 9.36
N ALA A 12 14.63 -9.00 8.09
CA ALA A 12 15.34 -7.79 7.69
C ALA A 12 14.48 -6.52 7.84
N PHE A 13 13.15 -6.68 7.89
CA PHE A 13 12.22 -5.54 7.97
C PHE A 13 11.34 -5.63 9.21
N THR A 14 11.14 -4.47 9.83
CA THR A 14 10.25 -4.30 11.00
C THR A 14 9.02 -3.53 10.57
N VAL A 15 7.85 -4.00 10.97
CA VAL A 15 6.55 -3.37 10.71
C VAL A 15 6.03 -2.75 12.00
N GLU A 16 5.76 -1.47 11.99
CA GLU A 16 5.19 -0.69 13.08
C GLU A 16 3.81 -0.18 12.65
N GLU A 17 2.78 -0.46 13.46
CA GLU A 17 1.44 0.07 13.23
C GLU A 17 1.38 1.53 13.66
N LEU A 18 0.86 2.38 12.79
CA LEU A 18 0.63 3.79 13.04
C LEU A 18 -0.87 4.08 13.20
N PRO A 19 -1.26 5.23 13.78
CA PRO A 19 -2.63 5.70 13.75
C PRO A 19 -3.18 5.78 12.32
N ASP A 20 -4.51 5.87 12.18
CA ASP A 20 -5.21 6.05 10.90
C ASP A 20 -5.01 4.88 9.91
N SER A 21 -4.91 3.65 10.42
CA SER A 21 -4.75 2.43 9.61
C SER A 21 -3.56 2.50 8.66
N GLN A 22 -2.46 3.03 9.14
CA GLN A 22 -1.18 3.06 8.42
C GLN A 22 -0.17 2.12 9.06
N VAL A 23 0.75 1.63 8.26
CA VAL A 23 1.91 0.87 8.73
C VAL A 23 3.18 1.50 8.20
N LYS A 24 4.20 1.47 9.05
CA LYS A 24 5.55 1.89 8.72
C LYS A 24 6.44 0.66 8.68
N ILE A 25 7.00 0.41 7.52
CA ILE A 25 7.95 -0.66 7.25
C ILE A 25 9.34 -0.03 7.26
N SER A 26 10.24 -0.52 8.10
CA SER A 26 11.63 -0.01 8.19
C SER A 26 12.59 -1.17 8.13
N GLY A 27 13.66 -1.02 7.38
CA GLY A 27 14.68 -2.07 7.28
C GLY A 27 15.83 -1.69 6.38
N GLU A 28 16.69 -2.65 6.15
CA GLU A 28 17.89 -2.50 5.33
C GLU A 28 17.94 -3.56 4.24
N LEU A 29 18.19 -3.12 3.01
CA LEU A 29 18.48 -4.00 1.87
C LEU A 29 19.99 -4.16 1.71
N PRO A 30 20.53 -5.37 1.59
CA PRO A 30 21.93 -5.60 1.30
C PRO A 30 22.35 -4.96 -0.01
N PHE A 31 23.58 -4.49 -0.09
CA PHE A 31 24.12 -3.86 -1.30
C PHE A 31 24.10 -4.79 -2.52
N ALA A 32 24.14 -6.11 -2.31
CA ALA A 32 24.04 -7.08 -3.40
C ALA A 32 22.72 -6.98 -4.19
N GLU A 33 21.60 -6.67 -3.52
CA GLU A 33 20.29 -6.44 -4.17
C GLU A 33 20.31 -5.15 -5.02
N LEU A 34 20.99 -4.10 -4.56
CA LEU A 34 21.17 -2.88 -5.34
C LEU A 34 22.05 -3.16 -6.57
N GLN A 35 23.12 -3.93 -6.38
CA GLN A 35 24.06 -4.23 -7.45
C GLN A 35 23.42 -5.07 -8.57
N SER A 36 22.46 -5.92 -8.26
CA SER A 36 21.70 -6.68 -9.26
C SER A 36 20.90 -5.77 -10.20
N GLU A 37 20.48 -4.60 -9.74
CA GLU A 37 19.72 -3.62 -10.52
C GLU A 37 20.61 -2.62 -11.31
N ARG A 38 21.95 -2.70 -11.20
CA ARG A 38 22.87 -1.75 -11.82
C ARG A 38 22.70 -1.65 -13.33
N ASP A 39 22.65 -2.80 -14.01
CA ASP A 39 22.56 -2.82 -15.47
C ASP A 39 21.23 -2.23 -15.94
N ALA A 40 20.14 -2.53 -15.24
CA ALA A 40 18.82 -1.99 -15.53
C ALA A 40 18.75 -0.48 -15.27
N ALA A 41 19.36 -0.01 -14.17
CA ALA A 41 19.49 1.41 -13.85
C ALA A 41 20.28 2.18 -14.91
N MET A 42 21.41 1.64 -15.35
CA MET A 42 22.22 2.22 -16.41
C MET A 42 21.49 2.33 -17.75
N VAL A 43 20.71 1.30 -18.10
CA VAL A 43 19.88 1.34 -19.31
C VAL A 43 18.78 2.40 -19.22
N ALA A 44 18.15 2.53 -18.05
CA ALA A 44 17.09 3.52 -17.84
C ALA A 44 17.63 4.95 -17.92
N LEU A 45 18.68 5.24 -17.16
CA LEU A 45 19.33 6.56 -17.15
C LEU A 45 19.89 6.94 -18.53
N GLY A 46 20.43 5.94 -19.26
CA GLY A 46 20.98 6.15 -20.61
C GLY A 46 19.94 6.53 -21.65
N LYS A 47 18.66 6.26 -21.44
CA LYS A 47 17.59 6.59 -22.41
C LYS A 47 17.34 8.09 -22.51
N ASP A 48 17.50 8.83 -21.40
CA ASP A 48 17.13 10.24 -21.31
C ASP A 48 18.31 11.20 -21.43
N VAL A 49 19.53 10.66 -21.35
CA VAL A 49 20.77 11.46 -21.42
C VAL A 49 21.21 11.67 -22.85
N GLU A 50 21.48 12.94 -23.19
CA GLU A 50 22.10 13.36 -24.43
C GLU A 50 23.56 13.78 -24.17
N ILE A 51 24.49 13.10 -24.81
CA ILE A 51 25.93 13.38 -24.71
C ILE A 51 26.46 13.67 -26.11
N ASP A 52 27.20 14.77 -26.28
CA ASP A 52 27.80 15.14 -27.53
C ASP A 52 28.66 14.00 -28.10
N GLY A 53 28.41 13.67 -29.37
CA GLY A 53 29.11 12.58 -30.07
C GLY A 53 28.46 11.19 -29.92
N PHE A 54 27.39 11.05 -29.15
CA PHE A 54 26.67 9.78 -29.00
C PHE A 54 25.17 9.93 -29.33
N ARG A 55 24.62 8.89 -29.94
CA ARG A 55 23.18 8.83 -30.18
C ARG A 55 22.46 8.55 -28.86
N LYS A 56 21.35 9.25 -28.60
CA LYS A 56 20.47 9.03 -27.43
C LYS A 56 20.15 7.56 -27.24
N GLY A 57 20.35 7.05 -26.02
CA GLY A 57 20.15 5.64 -25.67
C GLY A 57 21.28 4.69 -26.09
N HIS A 58 22.38 5.17 -26.67
CA HIS A 58 23.50 4.36 -27.17
C HIS A 58 24.85 4.82 -26.60
N VAL A 59 24.83 5.41 -25.41
CA VAL A 59 26.03 5.86 -24.72
C VAL A 59 26.69 4.67 -24.01
N PRO A 60 28.00 4.44 -24.20
CA PRO A 60 28.73 3.40 -23.46
C PRO A 60 28.69 3.63 -21.94
N ALA A 61 28.54 2.56 -21.16
CA ALA A 61 28.42 2.62 -19.70
C ALA A 61 29.52 3.46 -19.02
N PRO A 62 30.82 3.35 -19.34
CA PRO A 62 31.85 4.17 -18.69
C PRO A 62 31.72 5.66 -18.94
N VAL A 63 31.17 6.06 -20.11
CA VAL A 63 30.94 7.46 -20.43
C VAL A 63 29.73 7.98 -19.69
N LEU A 64 28.70 7.17 -19.60
CA LEU A 64 27.47 7.47 -18.87
C LEU A 64 27.74 7.63 -17.36
N GLU A 65 28.50 6.71 -16.77
CA GLU A 65 28.92 6.77 -15.36
C GLU A 65 29.68 8.07 -15.04
N LYS A 66 30.60 8.45 -15.91
CA LYS A 66 31.38 9.67 -15.74
C LYS A 66 30.53 10.95 -15.88
N HIS A 67 29.50 10.89 -16.72
CA HIS A 67 28.62 12.05 -16.97
C HIS A 67 27.57 12.22 -15.89
N LEU A 68 26.94 11.12 -15.44
CA LEU A 68 25.88 11.12 -14.44
C LEU A 68 26.40 11.25 -13.01
N GLY A 69 27.58 10.73 -12.77
CA GLY A 69 28.16 10.58 -11.42
C GLY A 69 27.57 9.37 -10.68
N GLU A 70 28.38 8.84 -9.77
CA GLU A 70 28.08 7.61 -9.01
C GLU A 70 26.81 7.71 -8.16
N MET A 71 26.54 8.86 -7.57
CA MET A 71 25.37 9.06 -6.71
C MET A 71 24.04 8.97 -7.46
N ASN A 72 23.95 9.49 -8.67
CA ASN A 72 22.73 9.40 -9.47
C ASN A 72 22.43 7.95 -9.88
N ILE A 73 23.47 7.21 -10.24
CA ILE A 73 23.35 5.79 -10.57
C ILE A 73 22.91 5.00 -9.34
N LEU A 74 23.52 5.27 -8.18
CA LEU A 74 23.19 4.61 -6.93
C LEU A 74 21.75 4.91 -6.49
N THR A 75 21.27 6.12 -6.71
CA THR A 75 19.87 6.50 -6.42
C THR A 75 18.89 5.71 -7.30
N GLU A 76 19.13 5.64 -8.61
CA GLU A 76 18.29 4.85 -9.53
C GLU A 76 18.33 3.35 -9.20
N MET A 77 19.51 2.80 -8.84
CA MET A 77 19.64 1.43 -8.35
C MET A 77 18.81 1.19 -7.10
N ALA A 78 18.83 2.13 -6.15
CA ALA A 78 18.05 2.05 -4.91
C ALA A 78 16.54 2.10 -5.18
N GLU A 79 16.08 3.01 -6.02
CA GLU A 79 14.66 3.11 -6.39
C GLU A 79 14.15 1.82 -7.00
N ARG A 80 14.93 1.21 -7.91
CA ARG A 80 14.61 -0.08 -8.52
C ARG A 80 14.62 -1.23 -7.54
N ALA A 81 15.66 -1.30 -6.70
CA ALA A 81 15.77 -2.33 -5.67
C ALA A 81 14.60 -2.27 -4.69
N ILE A 82 14.19 -1.07 -4.26
CA ILE A 82 13.01 -0.87 -3.41
C ILE A 82 11.73 -1.31 -4.15
N ALA A 83 11.54 -0.86 -5.39
CA ALA A 83 10.35 -1.21 -6.18
C ALA A 83 10.22 -2.73 -6.39
N HIS A 84 11.33 -3.43 -6.51
CA HIS A 84 11.38 -4.89 -6.66
C HIS A 84 11.15 -5.62 -5.34
N SER A 85 11.76 -5.14 -4.25
CA SER A 85 11.70 -5.79 -2.94
C SER A 85 10.41 -5.49 -2.18
N TYR A 86 9.78 -4.33 -2.39
CA TYR A 86 8.58 -3.90 -1.65
C TYR A 86 7.41 -4.90 -1.73
N PRO A 87 7.01 -5.45 -2.90
CA PRO A 87 5.95 -6.45 -2.98
C PRO A 87 6.26 -7.70 -2.14
N HIS A 88 7.52 -8.16 -2.16
CA HIS A 88 7.93 -9.33 -1.38
C HIS A 88 7.88 -9.08 0.12
N ILE A 89 8.25 -7.86 0.56
CA ILE A 89 8.13 -7.45 1.97
C ILE A 89 6.66 -7.46 2.42
N VAL A 90 5.77 -6.92 1.60
CA VAL A 90 4.33 -6.88 1.87
C VAL A 90 3.74 -8.30 1.97
N ASP A 91 4.11 -9.20 1.04
CA ASP A 91 3.64 -10.57 1.01
C ASP A 91 4.13 -11.38 2.22
N GLU A 92 5.41 -11.25 2.59
CA GLU A 92 6.00 -11.94 3.74
C GLU A 92 5.36 -11.51 5.09
N HIS A 93 5.04 -10.23 5.22
CA HIS A 93 4.36 -9.69 6.39
C HIS A 93 2.83 -9.82 6.31
N LYS A 94 2.27 -10.36 5.21
CA LYS A 94 0.82 -10.53 5.00
C LYS A 94 0.02 -9.24 5.22
N LEU A 95 0.53 -8.14 4.69
CA LEU A 95 -0.09 -6.83 4.80
C LEU A 95 -1.07 -6.61 3.64
N GLU A 96 -2.28 -6.20 3.94
CA GLU A 96 -3.27 -5.79 2.94
C GLU A 96 -3.13 -4.28 2.70
N VAL A 97 -2.18 -3.91 1.83
CA VAL A 97 -1.84 -2.52 1.56
C VAL A 97 -2.81 -1.87 0.56
N ILE A 98 -3.08 -0.59 0.77
CA ILE A 98 -3.94 0.23 -0.07
C ILE A 98 -3.16 1.41 -0.62
N GLY A 99 -3.11 1.55 -1.95
CA GLY A 99 -2.43 2.66 -2.61
C GLY A 99 -0.92 2.49 -2.71
N GLN A 100 -0.23 3.60 -2.93
CA GLN A 100 1.22 3.63 -3.09
C GLN A 100 1.90 3.97 -1.77
N PRO A 101 3.04 3.32 -1.44
CA PRO A 101 3.82 3.65 -0.26
C PRO A 101 4.51 5.00 -0.40
N GLN A 102 4.62 5.72 0.71
CA GLN A 102 5.54 6.84 0.83
C GLN A 102 6.89 6.31 1.26
N ILE A 103 7.89 6.42 0.37
CA ILE A 103 9.23 5.89 0.61
C ILE A 103 10.18 7.01 1.03
N GLU A 104 10.87 6.82 2.14
CA GLU A 104 11.93 7.71 2.61
C GLU A 104 13.24 6.94 2.70
N VAL A 105 14.22 7.31 1.91
CA VAL A 105 15.57 6.77 2.00
C VAL A 105 16.30 7.43 3.17
N LYS A 106 16.71 6.61 4.13
CA LYS A 106 17.44 7.09 5.34
C LYS A 106 18.94 7.09 5.13
N LYS A 107 19.46 6.07 4.44
CA LYS A 107 20.89 5.93 4.20
C LYS A 107 21.12 5.26 2.85
N ILE A 108 21.92 5.91 2.02
CA ILE A 108 22.41 5.38 0.76
C ILE A 108 23.89 5.71 0.63
N ALA A 109 24.71 4.70 0.42
CA ALA A 109 26.14 4.88 0.19
C ALA A 109 26.69 3.66 -0.59
N PRO A 110 27.74 3.86 -1.41
CA PRO A 110 28.42 2.76 -2.09
C PRO A 110 28.86 1.67 -1.10
N ASP A 111 28.74 0.41 -1.52
CA ASP A 111 29.11 -0.78 -0.75
C ASP A 111 28.47 -0.92 0.64
N ASN A 112 27.44 -0.13 0.92
CA ASN A 112 26.69 -0.19 2.17
C ASN A 112 25.24 -0.65 1.92
N PRO A 113 24.60 -1.27 2.92
CA PRO A 113 23.18 -1.57 2.84
C PRO A 113 22.34 -0.31 2.72
N LEU A 114 21.27 -0.39 1.93
CA LEU A 114 20.30 0.66 1.75
C LEU A 114 19.29 0.62 2.89
N ALA A 115 19.28 1.64 3.74
CA ALA A 115 18.25 1.80 4.77
C ALA A 115 17.13 2.70 4.26
N PHE A 116 15.90 2.20 4.31
CA PHE A 116 14.72 2.96 3.93
C PHE A 116 13.52 2.70 4.83
N THR A 117 12.56 3.58 4.75
CA THR A 117 11.27 3.47 5.43
C THR A 117 10.17 3.64 4.41
N ALA A 118 9.18 2.76 4.44
CA ALA A 118 7.98 2.86 3.62
C ALA A 118 6.76 3.01 4.53
N THR A 119 5.96 4.05 4.32
CA THR A 119 4.70 4.26 5.04
C THR A 119 3.56 4.05 4.05
N VAL A 120 2.62 3.18 4.40
CA VAL A 120 1.50 2.82 3.53
C VAL A 120 0.23 2.61 4.34
N ALA A 121 -0.92 2.94 3.76
CA ALA A 121 -2.22 2.63 4.34
C ALA A 121 -2.53 1.13 4.18
N VAL A 122 -3.14 0.53 5.21
CA VAL A 122 -3.55 -0.87 5.21
C VAL A 122 -5.03 -0.99 5.51
N LEU A 123 -5.62 -2.09 5.09
CA LEU A 123 -6.99 -2.41 5.46
C LEU A 123 -7.05 -2.69 6.96
N PRO A 124 -7.86 -1.93 7.75
CA PRO A 124 -7.94 -2.14 9.18
C PRO A 124 -8.58 -3.50 9.48
N LYS A 125 -8.01 -4.24 10.41
CA LYS A 125 -8.62 -5.44 10.97
C LYS A 125 -9.54 -5.02 12.11
N PHE A 126 -10.81 -5.36 12.01
CA PHE A 126 -11.78 -5.11 13.07
C PHE A 126 -12.64 -6.36 13.30
N ASP A 127 -12.97 -6.61 14.55
CA ASP A 127 -13.91 -7.67 14.91
C ASP A 127 -15.33 -7.16 14.75
N LEU A 128 -16.16 -7.95 14.08
CA LEU A 128 -17.58 -7.62 13.95
C LEU A 128 -18.26 -7.80 15.31
N PRO A 129 -19.12 -6.84 15.73
CA PRO A 129 -19.94 -7.03 16.92
C PRO A 129 -20.90 -8.21 16.72
N ASP A 130 -21.42 -8.76 17.82
CA ASP A 130 -22.46 -9.80 17.73
C ASP A 130 -23.78 -9.21 17.20
N TYR A 131 -23.84 -9.12 15.87
CA TYR A 131 -25.02 -8.57 15.16
C TYR A 131 -26.25 -9.43 15.35
N ALA A 132 -26.12 -10.73 15.68
CA ALA A 132 -27.24 -11.59 15.96
C ALA A 132 -27.90 -11.24 17.32
N ALA A 133 -27.08 -10.99 18.35
CA ALA A 133 -27.57 -10.51 19.65
C ALA A 133 -28.24 -9.14 19.53
N ILE A 134 -27.59 -8.20 18.81
CA ILE A 134 -28.17 -6.86 18.57
C ILE A 134 -29.49 -6.94 17.82
N ALA A 135 -29.56 -7.74 16.75
CA ALA A 135 -30.79 -7.93 15.99
C ALA A 135 -31.93 -8.53 16.83
N ASN A 136 -31.61 -9.49 17.71
CA ASN A 136 -32.59 -10.08 18.61
C ASN A 136 -33.11 -9.05 19.63
N GLU A 137 -32.25 -8.23 20.21
CA GLU A 137 -32.63 -7.17 21.13
C GLU A 137 -33.55 -6.14 20.45
N VAL A 138 -33.20 -5.68 19.24
CA VAL A 138 -34.03 -4.75 18.46
C VAL A 138 -35.39 -5.39 18.12
N ASN A 139 -35.42 -6.67 17.75
CA ASN A 139 -36.66 -7.38 17.42
C ASN A 139 -37.57 -7.60 18.65
N GLN A 140 -36.99 -7.83 19.84
CA GLN A 140 -37.78 -7.92 21.08
C GLN A 140 -38.43 -6.59 21.50
N ASN A 141 -37.78 -5.48 21.18
CA ASN A 141 -38.25 -4.14 21.46
C ASN A 141 -39.10 -3.54 20.32
N ARG A 142 -39.39 -4.33 19.28
CA ARG A 142 -40.21 -3.88 18.17
C ARG A 142 -41.64 -3.54 18.67
N PRO A 143 -42.20 -2.40 18.32
CA PRO A 143 -43.59 -2.10 18.63
C PRO A 143 -44.49 -3.16 18.01
N ASN A 144 -45.54 -3.53 18.71
CA ASN A 144 -46.47 -4.56 18.27
C ASN A 144 -47.14 -4.12 16.94
N ASP A 145 -46.81 -4.83 15.86
CA ASP A 145 -47.36 -4.53 14.53
C ASP A 145 -48.85 -4.93 14.38
N LYS A 146 -49.50 -5.40 15.45
CA LYS A 146 -50.92 -5.75 15.41
C LYS A 146 -51.73 -4.47 15.51
N VAL A 147 -52.48 -4.18 14.48
CA VAL A 147 -53.48 -3.12 14.48
C VAL A 147 -54.48 -3.38 15.62
N THR A 148 -54.66 -2.39 16.48
CA THR A 148 -55.63 -2.43 17.58
C THR A 148 -57.03 -2.20 17.05
N GLU A 149 -58.07 -2.71 17.74
CA GLU A 149 -59.45 -2.45 17.36
C GLU A 149 -59.78 -0.95 17.38
N ASP A 150 -59.19 -0.20 18.28
CA ASP A 150 -59.37 1.25 18.37
C ASP A 150 -58.82 1.98 17.14
N GLU A 151 -57.60 1.62 16.67
CA GLU A 151 -57.02 2.16 15.44
C GLU A 151 -57.88 1.82 14.22
N LEU A 152 -58.45 0.63 14.18
CA LEU A 152 -59.34 0.19 13.07
C LEU A 152 -60.62 1.00 13.06
N VAL A 153 -61.24 1.23 14.25
CA VAL A 153 -62.42 2.04 14.39
C VAL A 153 -62.15 3.51 14.03
N GLU A 154 -61.01 4.05 14.38
CA GLU A 154 -60.59 5.43 14.04
C GLU A 154 -60.43 5.59 12.52
N GLN A 155 -59.80 4.64 11.86
CA GLN A 155 -59.67 4.64 10.41
C GLN A 155 -61.02 4.52 9.70
N ILE A 156 -61.94 3.68 10.20
CA ILE A 156 -63.31 3.56 9.66
C ILE A 156 -64.04 4.89 9.79
N LYS A 157 -63.99 5.55 10.94
CA LYS A 157 -64.61 6.87 11.16
C LYS A 157 -64.03 7.93 10.20
N ASP A 158 -62.74 7.94 9.97
CA ASP A 158 -62.08 8.85 9.02
C ASP A 158 -62.58 8.64 7.58
N VAL A 159 -62.69 7.39 7.15
CA VAL A 159 -63.26 7.05 5.82
C VAL A 159 -64.73 7.47 5.71
N GLN A 160 -65.54 7.28 6.80
CA GLN A 160 -66.94 7.72 6.84
C GLN A 160 -67.04 9.25 6.72
N LYS A 161 -66.18 10.02 7.42
CA LYS A 161 -66.15 11.47 7.32
C LYS A 161 -65.83 11.97 5.92
N ARG A 162 -64.84 11.33 5.28
CA ARG A 162 -64.46 11.68 3.88
C ARG A 162 -65.56 11.37 2.84
N ARG A 163 -66.43 10.42 3.14
CA ARG A 163 -67.54 10.05 2.24
C ARG A 163 -68.84 10.84 2.53
N ALA A 164 -68.97 11.46 3.71
CA ALA A 164 -70.12 12.23 4.09
C ALA A 164 -70.04 13.74 3.68
N ALA A 165 -68.92 14.13 3.09
CA ALA A 165 -68.72 15.45 2.49
C ALA A 165 -68.89 15.36 0.97
#